data_0bec2cdecee5d40a91514a8c184d1f8c
#
_entry.id   0bec2cdecee5d40a91514a8c184d1f8c
#
_cell.length_a   1.000
_cell.length_b   1.000
_cell.length_c   1.000
_cell.angle_alpha   90.00
_cell.angle_beta   90.00
_cell.angle_gamma   90.00
#
_symmetry.space_group_name_H-M   'P 1'
#
loop_
_entity.id
_entity.type
_entity.pdbx_description
1 polymer ?
#
loop_
_entity_poly.entity_id
_entity_poly.type
_entity_poly.pdbx_seq_one_letter_code
_entity_poly.pdbx_strand_id
1 'polypeptide(L)'
;MRAADRSETKVQEAAKHRLKEKYPGDPGRRRSALRLYEGSARPRSSSAQATAPGTVFSAQFIVRTLEWESGPCQELGLLCAPQVVQRWRDAVLTQVNDAPESVRQLLSGHDHDGAPLDSPHLAFVPLAFVGHQHADGHLLGMGLVLPEAIDPEERRDALRAMARIDRLILGRLGVWRIGGVLAAEAPGNLRPQVWTAHPGGARHWSTVTPIAFDRHPKVADRAAYQVEVAEMIAQGCVRIGLPKPKEVIVTSVSAHLGVPPAHAFPRLERKDGGRRRHAHAILVFGEPVRGPILIGAGRFRGYGVCRPIDVL
;
A
#
# COMPACT_ATOMS: atom_id res chain seq x y z
N MET A 1 14.25 34.46 21.33
CA MET A 1 12.97 34.07 21.91
C MET A 1 11.75 34.95 21.53
N ARG A 2 11.88 36.22 21.08
CA ARG A 2 10.71 37.10 20.82
C ARG A 2 10.08 37.07 19.43
N ALA A 3 10.72 36.49 18.41
CA ALA A 3 10.17 36.45 17.03
C ALA A 3 9.27 35.23 16.76
N ALA A 4 9.56 34.09 17.37
CA ALA A 4 8.75 32.86 17.23
C ALA A 4 7.38 33.02 17.90
N ASP A 5 7.32 33.68 19.05
CA ASP A 5 6.10 33.89 19.83
C ASP A 5 5.08 34.77 19.11
N ARG A 6 5.53 35.79 18.34
CA ARG A 6 4.64 36.65 17.53
C ARG A 6 4.05 35.98 16.30
N SER A 7 4.77 34.99 15.74
CA SER A 7 4.32 34.21 14.58
C SER A 7 3.18 33.25 15.00
N GLU A 8 3.35 32.60 16.13
CA GLU A 8 2.38 31.65 16.70
C GLU A 8 1.05 32.33 17.06
N THR A 9 1.13 33.53 17.65
CA THR A 9 -0.07 34.32 18.00
C THR A 9 -0.86 34.71 16.74
N LYS A 10 -0.21 35.14 15.66
CA LYS A 10 -0.87 35.49 14.39
C LYS A 10 -1.56 34.31 13.72
N VAL A 11 -0.95 33.11 13.76
CA VAL A 11 -1.53 31.87 13.20
C VAL A 11 -2.75 31.45 14.00
N GLN A 12 -2.71 31.55 15.34
CA GLN A 12 -3.84 31.26 16.21
C GLN A 12 -5.01 32.25 16.02
N GLU A 13 -4.73 33.52 15.85
CA GLU A 13 -5.76 34.54 15.58
C GLU A 13 -6.43 34.32 14.21
N ALA A 14 -5.64 34.00 13.18
CA ALA A 14 -6.18 33.70 11.87
C ALA A 14 -7.06 32.41 11.88
N ALA A 15 -6.68 31.40 12.66
CA ALA A 15 -7.47 30.19 12.85
C ALA A 15 -8.80 30.51 13.59
N LYS A 16 -8.76 31.31 14.63
CA LYS A 16 -9.96 31.77 15.36
C LYS A 16 -10.93 32.52 14.44
N HIS A 17 -10.40 33.38 13.56
CA HIS A 17 -11.22 34.14 12.60
C HIS A 17 -11.90 33.20 11.60
N ARG A 18 -11.17 32.28 10.97
CA ARG A 18 -11.73 31.29 10.04
C ARG A 18 -12.79 30.38 10.68
N LEU A 19 -12.59 29.97 11.94
CA LEU A 19 -13.57 29.17 12.68
C LEU A 19 -14.83 29.97 13.05
N LYS A 20 -14.69 31.25 13.26
CA LYS A 20 -15.84 32.16 13.50
C LYS A 20 -16.67 32.34 12.23
N GLU A 21 -16.04 32.42 11.07
CA GLU A 21 -16.73 32.46 9.77
C GLU A 21 -17.41 31.12 9.43
N LYS A 22 -16.73 29.99 9.69
CA LYS A 22 -17.26 28.66 9.37
C LYS A 22 -18.41 28.22 10.29
N TYR A 23 -18.45 28.67 11.53
CA TYR A 23 -19.45 28.30 12.54
C TYR A 23 -20.03 29.54 13.26
N PRO A 24 -20.78 30.41 12.57
CA PRO A 24 -21.17 31.72 13.10
C PRO A 24 -22.12 31.64 14.31
N GLY A 25 -22.84 30.56 14.54
CA GLY A 25 -23.82 30.41 15.61
C GLY A 25 -23.50 29.40 16.70
N ASP A 26 -22.31 28.71 16.64
CA ASP A 26 -22.03 27.57 17.52
C ASP A 26 -20.69 27.72 18.29
N PRO A 27 -20.74 28.27 19.52
CA PRO A 27 -19.55 28.41 20.37
C PRO A 27 -18.92 27.06 20.79
N GLY A 28 -19.72 25.99 20.90
CA GLY A 28 -19.28 24.67 21.29
C GLY A 28 -18.42 24.04 20.20
N ARG A 29 -18.88 24.01 18.95
CA ARG A 29 -18.14 23.54 17.79
C ARG A 29 -16.85 24.32 17.53
N ARG A 30 -16.90 25.65 17.73
CA ARG A 30 -15.71 26.50 17.64
C ARG A 30 -14.64 26.12 18.65
N ARG A 31 -15.01 25.83 19.92
CA ARG A 31 -14.08 25.42 20.98
C ARG A 31 -13.48 24.04 20.69
N SER A 32 -14.28 23.08 20.23
CA SER A 32 -13.81 21.72 19.88
C SER A 32 -12.87 21.76 18.68
N ALA A 33 -13.20 22.49 17.62
CA ALA A 33 -12.35 22.65 16.45
C ALA A 33 -11.05 23.40 16.77
N LEU A 34 -11.09 24.39 17.68
CA LEU A 34 -9.89 25.10 18.14
C LEU A 34 -8.96 24.19 18.94
N ARG A 35 -9.51 23.34 19.83
CA ARG A 35 -8.71 22.33 20.57
C ARG A 35 -8.02 21.33 19.64
N LEU A 36 -8.69 20.87 18.59
CA LEU A 36 -8.09 20.00 17.57
C LEU A 36 -6.96 20.73 16.82
N TYR A 37 -7.15 22.02 16.52
CA TYR A 37 -6.13 22.83 15.86
C TYR A 37 -4.93 23.11 16.79
N GLU A 38 -5.15 23.42 18.05
CA GLU A 38 -4.10 23.64 19.06
C GLU A 38 -3.34 22.33 19.37
N GLY A 39 -4.02 21.18 19.35
CA GLY A 39 -3.40 19.85 19.50
C GLY A 39 -2.48 19.48 18.32
N SER A 40 -2.75 19.99 17.11
CA SER A 40 -1.95 19.78 15.91
C SER A 40 -0.76 20.76 15.77
N ALA A 41 -0.80 21.90 16.52
CA ALA A 41 0.18 22.99 16.43
C ALA A 41 1.30 22.91 17.48
N ARG A 42 1.44 21.83 18.24
CA ARG A 42 2.64 21.66 19.09
C ARG A 42 3.85 21.44 18.23
N PRO A 43 4.86 22.35 18.22
CA PRO A 43 6.14 22.08 17.59
C PRO A 43 6.74 20.89 18.36
N ARG A 44 6.82 19.72 17.71
CA ARG A 44 7.65 18.64 18.23
C ARG A 44 9.08 19.17 18.24
N SER A 45 9.66 19.30 19.44
CA SER A 45 11.07 19.53 19.60
C SER A 45 11.82 18.61 18.64
N SER A 46 12.73 19.16 17.85
CA SER A 46 13.61 18.45 16.93
C SER A 46 14.70 17.68 17.69
N SER A 47 14.31 16.71 18.51
CA SER A 47 15.16 15.55 18.73
C SER A 47 15.12 14.79 17.41
N ALA A 48 16.28 14.48 16.82
CA ALA A 48 16.37 13.60 15.67
C ALA A 48 15.62 12.30 16.01
N GLN A 49 14.32 12.23 15.65
CA GLN A 49 13.52 11.05 15.87
C GLN A 49 14.12 9.99 14.97
N ALA A 50 14.70 8.96 15.58
CA ALA A 50 15.16 7.79 14.88
C ALA A 50 14.00 7.36 13.96
N THR A 51 14.26 7.39 12.66
CA THR A 51 13.26 7.09 11.64
C THR A 51 12.83 5.64 11.85
N ALA A 52 11.55 5.37 12.00
CA ALA A 52 11.06 4.00 12.18
C ALA A 52 11.63 3.07 11.10
N PRO A 53 11.96 1.79 11.42
CA PRO A 53 12.46 0.83 10.42
C PRO A 53 11.51 0.73 9.23
N GLY A 54 12.07 0.72 8.03
CA GLY A 54 11.34 0.61 6.76
C GLY A 54 11.58 -0.72 6.07
N THR A 55 10.93 -0.94 4.95
CA THR A 55 11.09 -2.12 4.12
C THR A 55 12.10 -1.90 2.99
N VAL A 56 12.44 -2.97 2.27
CA VAL A 56 13.23 -2.91 1.02
C VAL A 56 12.51 -2.19 -0.13
N PHE A 57 11.28 -1.78 0.06
CA PHE A 57 10.46 -1.06 -0.91
C PHE A 57 10.38 0.42 -0.59
N SER A 58 10.36 1.25 -1.61
CA SER A 58 10.23 2.69 -1.46
C SER A 58 8.85 3.08 -0.89
N ALA A 59 8.86 3.97 0.09
CA ALA A 59 7.64 4.57 0.62
C ALA A 59 6.98 5.55 -0.38
N GLN A 60 7.69 5.93 -1.44
CA GLN A 60 7.21 6.82 -2.49
C GLN A 60 6.62 5.99 -3.65
N PHE A 61 5.31 5.81 -3.63
CA PHE A 61 4.60 5.15 -4.72
C PHE A 61 4.47 6.08 -5.93
N ILE A 62 4.49 5.45 -7.11
CA ILE A 62 3.98 6.09 -8.31
C ILE A 62 2.49 5.76 -8.35
N VAL A 63 1.65 6.72 -8.00
CA VAL A 63 0.19 6.51 -7.96
C VAL A 63 -0.40 6.74 -9.35
N ARG A 64 -1.21 5.76 -9.79
CA ARG A 64 -1.98 5.81 -11.01
C ARG A 64 -3.44 5.54 -10.71
N THR A 65 -4.35 6.39 -11.19
CA THR A 65 -5.79 6.17 -11.10
C THR A 65 -6.27 5.21 -12.17
N LEU A 66 -7.40 4.56 -11.89
CA LEU A 66 -8.14 3.74 -12.85
C LEU A 66 -9.48 4.42 -13.13
N GLU A 67 -9.66 4.90 -14.35
CA GLU A 67 -10.87 5.59 -14.79
C GLU A 67 -11.56 4.75 -15.86
N TRP A 68 -12.85 4.47 -15.65
CA TRP A 68 -13.64 3.75 -16.64
C TRP A 68 -13.70 4.52 -17.94
N GLU A 69 -13.45 3.85 -19.06
CA GLU A 69 -13.53 4.41 -20.40
C GLU A 69 -14.69 3.80 -21.19
N SER A 70 -14.77 2.47 -21.21
CA SER A 70 -15.82 1.75 -21.91
C SER A 70 -15.98 0.32 -21.43
N GLY A 71 -17.13 -0.31 -21.73
CA GLY A 71 -17.40 -1.71 -21.41
C GLY A 71 -18.47 -1.87 -20.34
N PRO A 72 -18.82 -3.12 -20.00
CA PRO A 72 -19.96 -3.41 -19.12
C PRO A 72 -19.67 -3.16 -17.63
N CYS A 73 -18.40 -3.19 -17.21
CA CYS A 73 -18.02 -3.03 -15.82
C CYS A 73 -17.54 -1.59 -15.59
N GLN A 74 -18.33 -0.79 -14.89
CA GLN A 74 -18.01 0.62 -14.61
C GLN A 74 -17.24 0.80 -13.30
N GLU A 75 -17.08 -0.25 -12.49
CA GLU A 75 -16.38 -0.26 -11.24
C GLU A 75 -15.61 -1.56 -11.05
N LEU A 76 -14.39 -1.49 -10.56
CA LEU A 76 -13.55 -2.65 -10.28
C LEU A 76 -13.48 -2.90 -8.78
N GLY A 77 -14.06 -3.99 -8.30
CA GLY A 77 -13.87 -4.42 -6.92
C GLY A 77 -12.47 -4.98 -6.67
N LEU A 78 -12.05 -5.03 -5.42
CA LEU A 78 -10.74 -5.51 -5.00
C LEU A 78 -10.44 -6.96 -5.45
N LEU A 79 -11.46 -7.79 -5.68
CA LEU A 79 -11.31 -9.14 -6.22
C LEU A 79 -10.77 -9.16 -7.65
N CYS A 80 -10.91 -8.06 -8.40
CA CYS A 80 -10.35 -7.89 -9.74
C CYS A 80 -8.86 -7.53 -9.72
N ALA A 81 -8.29 -7.16 -8.55
CA ALA A 81 -6.91 -6.70 -8.44
C ALA A 81 -5.88 -7.64 -9.09
N PRO A 82 -5.94 -8.98 -8.93
CA PRO A 82 -4.99 -9.87 -9.59
C PRO A 82 -5.03 -9.78 -11.12
N GLN A 83 -6.21 -9.65 -11.71
CA GLN A 83 -6.37 -9.49 -13.17
C GLN A 83 -5.86 -8.12 -13.64
N VAL A 84 -6.16 -7.05 -12.90
CA VAL A 84 -5.66 -5.70 -13.20
C VAL A 84 -4.14 -5.67 -13.14
N VAL A 85 -3.55 -6.22 -12.08
CA VAL A 85 -2.10 -6.31 -11.91
C VAL A 85 -1.45 -7.10 -13.04
N GLN A 86 -2.03 -8.25 -13.42
CA GLN A 86 -1.48 -9.06 -14.52
C GLN A 86 -1.45 -8.26 -15.83
N ARG A 87 -2.56 -7.60 -16.19
CA ARG A 87 -2.63 -6.79 -17.41
C ARG A 87 -1.72 -5.58 -17.38
N TRP A 88 -1.58 -4.97 -16.20
CA TRP A 88 -0.65 -3.84 -16.06
C TRP A 88 0.79 -4.30 -16.20
N ARG A 89 1.14 -5.43 -15.58
CA ARG A 89 2.46 -6.04 -15.73
C ARG A 89 2.76 -6.37 -17.20
N ASP A 90 1.81 -6.98 -17.92
CA ASP A 90 1.96 -7.28 -19.35
C ASP A 90 2.21 -5.99 -20.15
N ALA A 91 1.47 -4.93 -19.85
CA ALA A 91 1.66 -3.62 -20.49
C ALA A 91 3.04 -3.01 -20.18
N VAL A 92 3.52 -3.11 -18.93
CA VAL A 92 4.86 -2.64 -18.56
C VAL A 92 5.94 -3.40 -19.34
N LEU A 93 5.82 -4.72 -19.45
CA LEU A 93 6.80 -5.56 -20.15
C LEU A 93 6.88 -5.24 -21.63
N THR A 94 5.78 -4.88 -22.28
CA THR A 94 5.81 -4.45 -23.69
C THR A 94 6.53 -3.12 -23.90
N GLN A 95 6.64 -2.27 -22.88
CA GLN A 95 7.31 -0.97 -22.98
C GLN A 95 8.83 -1.03 -22.77
N VAL A 96 9.37 -2.18 -22.36
CA VAL A 96 10.78 -2.33 -21.99
C VAL A 96 11.59 -3.25 -22.89
N ASN A 97 11.06 -3.64 -24.04
CA ASN A 97 11.76 -4.54 -24.97
C ASN A 97 13.15 -3.99 -25.36
N ASP A 98 13.26 -2.68 -25.59
CA ASP A 98 14.49 -2.00 -25.98
C ASP A 98 15.20 -1.32 -24.80
N ALA A 99 14.75 -1.55 -23.56
CA ALA A 99 15.37 -0.97 -22.38
C ALA A 99 16.66 -1.72 -21.98
N PRO A 100 17.59 -1.06 -21.23
CA PRO A 100 18.73 -1.74 -20.62
C PRO A 100 18.31 -2.96 -19.81
N GLU A 101 19.17 -3.98 -19.76
CA GLU A 101 18.89 -5.24 -19.07
C GLU A 101 18.50 -5.04 -17.60
N SER A 102 19.22 -4.15 -16.89
CA SER A 102 18.91 -3.83 -15.49
C SER A 102 17.49 -3.29 -15.32
N VAL A 103 17.02 -2.43 -16.24
CA VAL A 103 15.64 -1.89 -16.21
C VAL A 103 14.63 -2.99 -16.54
N ARG A 104 14.93 -3.88 -17.48
CA ARG A 104 14.07 -5.05 -17.78
C ARG A 104 13.93 -5.95 -16.56
N GLN A 105 15.04 -6.31 -15.92
CA GLN A 105 15.06 -7.11 -14.69
C GLN A 105 14.29 -6.43 -13.56
N LEU A 106 14.52 -5.13 -13.35
CA LEU A 106 13.80 -4.34 -12.35
C LEU A 106 12.28 -4.36 -12.55
N LEU A 107 11.80 -4.31 -13.79
CA LEU A 107 10.37 -4.26 -14.09
C LEU A 107 9.72 -5.64 -14.26
N SER A 108 10.48 -6.63 -14.73
CA SER A 108 10.00 -7.99 -14.93
C SER A 108 10.09 -8.86 -13.67
N GLY A 109 11.11 -8.65 -12.84
CA GLY A 109 11.48 -9.53 -11.74
C GLY A 109 12.09 -10.87 -12.22
N HIS A 110 12.66 -10.89 -13.45
CA HIS A 110 13.30 -12.05 -14.03
C HIS A 110 14.65 -11.64 -14.61
N ASP A 111 15.62 -12.57 -14.59
CA ASP A 111 16.88 -12.40 -15.28
C ASP A 111 16.75 -12.63 -16.80
N HIS A 112 17.87 -12.57 -17.53
CA HIS A 112 17.92 -12.75 -18.98
C HIS A 112 17.48 -14.15 -19.44
N ASP A 113 17.62 -15.17 -18.58
CA ASP A 113 17.20 -16.56 -18.83
C ASP A 113 15.73 -16.81 -18.41
N GLY A 114 15.04 -15.79 -17.89
CA GLY A 114 13.66 -15.87 -17.43
C GLY A 114 13.51 -16.53 -16.05
N ALA A 115 14.61 -16.69 -15.30
CA ALA A 115 14.54 -17.16 -13.93
C ALA A 115 14.09 -16.00 -12.99
N PRO A 116 13.29 -16.28 -11.94
CA PRO A 116 12.86 -15.26 -11.01
C PRO A 116 14.04 -14.67 -10.23
N LEU A 117 14.07 -13.37 -10.09
CA LEU A 117 15.03 -12.69 -9.22
C LEU A 117 14.64 -12.80 -7.75
N ASP A 118 15.63 -13.01 -6.89
CA ASP A 118 15.46 -12.91 -5.44
C ASP A 118 15.45 -11.45 -4.94
N SER A 119 16.07 -10.55 -5.70
CA SER A 119 16.14 -9.12 -5.39
C SER A 119 14.77 -8.45 -5.48
N PRO A 120 14.53 -7.38 -4.69
CA PRO A 120 13.36 -6.55 -4.84
C PRO A 120 13.27 -5.95 -6.24
N HIS A 121 12.05 -5.98 -6.81
CA HIS A 121 11.74 -5.43 -8.12
C HIS A 121 10.37 -4.74 -8.08
N LEU A 122 9.86 -4.25 -9.21
CA LEU A 122 8.57 -3.57 -9.28
C LEU A 122 7.47 -4.39 -8.63
N ALA A 123 6.81 -3.79 -7.65
CA ALA A 123 5.62 -4.34 -6.99
C ALA A 123 4.39 -3.49 -7.29
N PHE A 124 3.24 -4.15 -7.41
CA PHE A 124 1.95 -3.53 -7.64
C PHE A 124 1.13 -3.54 -6.37
N VAL A 125 0.65 -2.37 -5.94
CA VAL A 125 -0.19 -2.20 -4.76
C VAL A 125 -1.58 -1.74 -5.18
N PRO A 126 -2.60 -2.60 -5.13
CA PRO A 126 -3.98 -2.19 -5.37
C PRO A 126 -4.42 -1.16 -4.34
N LEU A 127 -4.73 0.05 -4.79
CA LEU A 127 -5.21 1.13 -3.96
C LEU A 127 -6.74 1.12 -3.99
N ALA A 128 -7.35 0.51 -2.98
CA ALA A 128 -8.80 0.34 -2.90
C ALA A 128 -9.42 1.25 -1.84
N PHE A 129 -10.70 1.55 -1.99
CA PHE A 129 -11.48 2.26 -0.99
C PHE A 129 -11.81 1.31 0.17
N VAL A 130 -10.94 1.32 1.19
CA VAL A 130 -11.00 0.43 2.36
C VAL A 130 -10.72 1.19 3.65
N GLY A 131 -11.19 0.63 4.78
CA GLY A 131 -10.92 1.18 6.11
C GLY A 131 -11.68 2.48 6.41
N HIS A 132 -12.81 2.71 5.77
CA HIS A 132 -13.73 3.80 6.04
C HIS A 132 -15.14 3.21 6.28
N GLN A 133 -15.99 3.90 7.05
CA GLN A 133 -17.34 3.40 7.36
C GLN A 133 -18.21 3.09 6.13
N HIS A 134 -17.96 3.75 5.00
CA HIS A 134 -18.66 3.56 3.74
C HIS A 134 -17.81 2.82 2.69
N ALA A 135 -16.72 2.18 3.12
CA ALA A 135 -15.83 1.48 2.21
C ALA A 135 -16.51 0.23 1.62
N ASP A 136 -16.45 0.09 0.33
CA ASP A 136 -17.00 -1.00 -0.47
C ASP A 136 -15.93 -1.87 -1.13
N GLY A 137 -14.67 -1.46 -1.05
CA GLY A 137 -13.52 -2.18 -1.59
C GLY A 137 -13.29 -1.97 -3.09
N HIS A 138 -13.90 -0.97 -3.73
CA HIS A 138 -13.58 -0.70 -5.13
C HIS A 138 -12.16 -0.17 -5.31
N LEU A 139 -11.55 -0.47 -6.46
CA LEU A 139 -10.21 -0.03 -6.83
C LEU A 139 -10.24 1.42 -7.29
N LEU A 140 -9.52 2.29 -6.60
CA LEU A 140 -9.30 3.68 -6.97
C LEU A 140 -8.13 3.82 -7.96
N GLY A 141 -7.16 2.92 -7.85
CA GLY A 141 -5.94 2.97 -8.64
C GLY A 141 -4.94 1.90 -8.26
N MET A 142 -3.70 2.14 -8.67
CA MET A 142 -2.56 1.28 -8.42
C MET A 142 -1.36 2.09 -7.94
N GLY A 143 -0.72 1.62 -6.88
CA GLY A 143 0.61 2.05 -6.50
C GLY A 143 1.65 1.18 -7.20
N LEU A 144 2.56 1.81 -7.95
CA LEU A 144 3.72 1.16 -8.54
C LEU A 144 4.89 1.45 -7.62
N VAL A 145 5.45 0.42 -7.02
CA VAL A 145 6.43 0.51 -5.94
C VAL A 145 7.75 -0.08 -6.40
N LEU A 146 8.79 0.74 -6.41
CA LEU A 146 10.15 0.33 -6.73
C LEU A 146 10.92 -0.03 -5.45
N PRO A 147 12.06 -0.75 -5.57
CA PRO A 147 12.96 -0.93 -4.45
C PRO A 147 13.42 0.40 -3.85
N GLU A 148 13.71 0.42 -2.54
CA GLU A 148 14.26 1.62 -1.88
C GLU A 148 15.67 1.92 -2.38
N ALA A 149 16.51 0.90 -2.47
CA ALA A 149 17.86 0.99 -3.03
C ALA A 149 17.81 0.72 -4.54
N ILE A 150 17.66 1.77 -5.34
CA ILE A 150 17.64 1.73 -6.80
C ILE A 150 18.52 2.85 -7.34
N ASP A 151 19.25 2.57 -8.41
CA ASP A 151 20.02 3.58 -9.11
C ASP A 151 19.11 4.69 -9.67
N PRO A 152 19.49 5.99 -9.57
CA PRO A 152 18.67 7.09 -10.06
C PRO A 152 18.40 7.06 -11.56
N GLU A 153 19.30 6.52 -12.38
CA GLU A 153 19.08 6.39 -13.83
C GLU A 153 18.10 5.26 -14.14
N GLU A 154 18.30 4.09 -13.52
CA GLU A 154 17.36 2.97 -13.63
C GLU A 154 15.95 3.36 -13.17
N ARG A 155 15.85 4.12 -12.05
CA ARG A 155 14.58 4.68 -11.59
C ARG A 155 13.93 5.58 -12.65
N ARG A 156 14.71 6.45 -13.27
CA ARG A 156 14.22 7.38 -14.30
C ARG A 156 13.72 6.63 -15.53
N ASP A 157 14.44 5.61 -15.97
CA ASP A 157 14.07 4.82 -17.14
C ASP A 157 12.86 3.93 -16.87
N ALA A 158 12.76 3.34 -15.68
CA ALA A 158 11.57 2.64 -15.23
C ALA A 158 10.34 3.56 -15.20
N LEU A 159 10.49 4.78 -14.68
CA LEU A 159 9.43 5.80 -14.67
C LEU A 159 8.96 6.16 -16.08
N ARG A 160 9.89 6.34 -17.02
CA ARG A 160 9.57 6.65 -18.44
C ARG A 160 8.80 5.51 -19.09
N ALA A 161 9.21 4.26 -18.87
CA ALA A 161 8.51 3.10 -19.40
C ALA A 161 7.07 3.02 -18.87
N MET A 162 6.88 3.19 -17.56
CA MET A 162 5.57 3.14 -16.93
C MET A 162 4.67 4.34 -17.33
N ALA A 163 5.24 5.51 -17.62
CA ALA A 163 4.51 6.69 -18.03
C ALA A 163 3.87 6.58 -19.44
N ARG A 164 4.36 5.64 -20.27
CA ARG A 164 3.80 5.40 -21.61
C ARG A 164 2.50 4.61 -21.59
N ILE A 165 2.14 4.04 -20.44
CA ILE A 165 0.93 3.24 -20.30
C ILE A 165 -0.20 4.18 -19.89
N ASP A 166 -1.13 4.44 -20.78
CA ASP A 166 -2.28 5.33 -20.60
C ASP A 166 -3.61 4.58 -20.50
N ARG A 167 -3.60 3.27 -20.84
CA ARG A 167 -4.83 2.46 -20.98
C ARG A 167 -4.57 0.99 -20.66
N LEU A 168 -5.56 0.34 -20.04
CA LEU A 168 -5.61 -1.11 -19.84
C LEU A 168 -6.84 -1.71 -20.49
N ILE A 169 -6.66 -2.77 -21.25
CA ILE A 169 -7.74 -3.59 -21.81
C ILE A 169 -7.92 -4.82 -20.92
N LEU A 170 -8.99 -4.84 -20.14
CA LEU A 170 -9.25 -5.86 -19.11
C LEU A 170 -10.26 -6.94 -19.56
N GLY A 171 -10.49 -7.08 -20.87
CA GLY A 171 -11.43 -8.04 -21.43
C GLY A 171 -12.87 -7.75 -20.97
N ARG A 172 -13.50 -8.69 -20.27
CA ARG A 172 -14.88 -8.53 -19.76
C ARG A 172 -15.05 -7.38 -18.78
N LEU A 173 -13.96 -6.91 -18.15
CA LEU A 173 -13.98 -5.77 -17.25
C LEU A 173 -13.87 -4.42 -17.98
N GLY A 174 -13.84 -4.44 -19.32
CA GLY A 174 -13.83 -3.24 -20.15
C GLY A 174 -12.45 -2.64 -20.37
N VAL A 175 -12.44 -1.38 -20.81
CA VAL A 175 -11.26 -0.56 -21.07
C VAL A 175 -11.19 0.53 -20.01
N TRP A 176 -9.99 0.69 -19.45
CA TRP A 176 -9.73 1.59 -18.35
C TRP A 176 -8.56 2.52 -18.67
N ARG A 177 -8.80 3.82 -18.55
CA ARG A 177 -7.77 4.84 -18.69
C ARG A 177 -6.93 4.89 -17.43
N ILE A 178 -5.62 5.10 -17.61
CA ILE A 178 -4.68 5.28 -16.51
C ILE A 178 -4.36 6.77 -16.38
N GLY A 179 -4.79 7.36 -15.27
CA GLY A 179 -4.49 8.73 -14.90
C GLY A 179 -3.26 8.84 -13.99
N GLY A 180 -2.73 10.07 -13.89
CA GLY A 180 -1.73 10.43 -12.90
C GLY A 180 -2.33 11.35 -11.84
N VAL A 181 -1.93 11.18 -10.59
CA VAL A 181 -2.33 12.06 -9.48
C VAL A 181 -1.09 12.59 -8.79
N LEU A 182 -1.05 13.90 -8.56
CA LEU A 182 -0.04 14.49 -7.68
C LEU A 182 -0.35 14.02 -6.24
N ALA A 183 0.64 13.44 -5.57
CA ALA A 183 0.47 12.85 -4.23
C ALA A 183 -0.11 13.83 -3.20
N ALA A 184 0.15 15.14 -3.34
CA ALA A 184 -0.38 16.19 -2.49
C ALA A 184 -1.90 16.41 -2.67
N GLU A 185 -2.43 16.14 -3.87
CA GLU A 185 -3.83 16.35 -4.24
C GLU A 185 -4.65 15.06 -4.20
N ALA A 186 -3.99 13.91 -4.01
CA ALA A 186 -4.62 12.61 -4.02
C ALA A 186 -5.68 12.50 -2.90
N PRO A 187 -6.88 11.98 -3.19
CA PRO A 187 -7.85 11.64 -2.15
C PRO A 187 -7.32 10.53 -1.24
N GLY A 188 -7.80 10.49 -0.01
CA GLY A 188 -7.42 9.58 1.08
C GLY A 188 -6.63 8.33 0.69
N ASN A 189 -7.30 7.28 0.26
CA ASN A 189 -6.65 5.98 -0.03
C ASN A 189 -5.73 5.97 -1.28
N LEU A 190 -5.67 7.04 -2.06
CA LEU A 190 -4.66 7.21 -3.12
C LEU A 190 -3.35 7.83 -2.60
N ARG A 191 -3.28 8.25 -1.33
CA ARG A 191 -2.07 8.82 -0.74
C ARG A 191 -1.15 7.71 -0.25
N PRO A 192 0.12 7.66 -0.68
CA PRO A 192 1.09 6.66 -0.22
C PRO A 192 1.21 6.57 1.31
N GLN A 193 1.12 7.70 2.02
CA GLN A 193 1.24 7.79 3.47
C GLN A 193 0.22 6.93 4.22
N VAL A 194 -0.98 6.75 3.64
CA VAL A 194 -2.04 5.90 4.20
C VAL A 194 -1.65 4.41 4.18
N TRP A 195 -0.77 4.02 3.25
CA TRP A 195 -0.30 2.64 3.07
C TRP A 195 1.08 2.38 3.69
N THR A 196 1.81 3.44 4.01
CA THR A 196 3.19 3.34 4.50
C THR A 196 3.36 3.78 5.93
N ALA A 197 2.37 4.47 6.51
CA ALA A 197 2.50 5.14 7.81
C ALA A 197 3.73 6.06 7.90
N HIS A 198 4.22 6.56 6.76
CA HIS A 198 5.40 7.44 6.71
C HIS A 198 5.04 8.86 7.19
N PRO A 199 5.89 9.54 7.98
CA PRO A 199 7.21 9.12 8.44
C PRO A 199 7.23 8.36 9.78
N GLY A 200 6.17 8.41 10.58
CA GLY A 200 6.17 7.97 11.98
C GLY A 200 6.13 6.45 12.18
N GLY A 201 5.64 5.70 11.19
CA GLY A 201 5.40 4.27 11.32
C GLY A 201 4.13 3.92 12.10
N ALA A 202 3.76 2.64 12.09
CA ALA A 202 2.66 2.08 12.87
C ALA A 202 3.07 0.74 13.48
N ARG A 203 2.44 0.36 14.60
CA ARG A 203 2.69 -0.95 15.25
C ARG A 203 1.73 -2.02 14.78
N HIS A 204 0.51 -1.64 14.38
CA HIS A 204 -0.55 -2.56 14.00
C HIS A 204 -0.84 -2.42 12.50
N TRP A 205 -0.82 -3.54 11.82
CA TRP A 205 -1.08 -3.61 10.38
C TRP A 205 -2.05 -4.73 10.08
N SER A 206 -2.92 -4.54 9.11
CA SER A 206 -3.77 -5.61 8.59
C SER A 206 -3.66 -5.68 7.07
N THR A 207 -3.82 -6.88 6.56
CA THR A 207 -3.81 -7.13 5.12
C THR A 207 -5.06 -6.57 4.45
N VAL A 208 -4.88 -5.89 3.33
CA VAL A 208 -5.96 -5.49 2.40
C VAL A 208 -6.16 -6.56 1.32
N THR A 209 -5.08 -7.17 0.86
CA THR A 209 -5.15 -8.36 0.00
C THR A 209 -4.55 -9.55 0.75
N PRO A 210 -5.09 -10.77 0.61
CA PRO A 210 -4.60 -11.91 1.38
C PRO A 210 -3.15 -12.26 1.03
N ILE A 211 -2.43 -12.79 2.00
CA ILE A 211 -1.04 -13.24 1.84
C ILE A 211 -1.06 -14.60 1.16
N ALA A 212 -0.55 -14.70 -0.06
CA ALA A 212 -0.29 -15.99 -0.70
C ALA A 212 0.95 -16.63 -0.04
N PHE A 213 0.82 -17.86 0.47
CA PHE A 213 1.86 -18.48 1.24
C PHE A 213 3.07 -18.88 0.37
N ASP A 214 4.27 -18.69 0.90
CA ASP A 214 5.51 -19.02 0.20
C ASP A 214 5.66 -20.54 -0.03
N ARG A 215 5.16 -21.34 0.91
CA ARG A 215 5.13 -22.81 0.84
C ARG A 215 3.79 -23.35 1.35
N HIS A 216 3.50 -24.61 1.06
CA HIS A 216 2.39 -25.31 1.69
C HIS A 216 2.70 -25.59 3.18
N PRO A 217 1.80 -25.21 4.10
CA PRO A 217 1.88 -25.70 5.48
C PRO A 217 1.83 -27.22 5.51
N LYS A 218 2.70 -27.85 6.30
CA LYS A 218 2.86 -29.31 6.35
C LYS A 218 2.01 -29.98 7.43
N VAL A 219 1.50 -29.20 8.38
CA VAL A 219 0.79 -29.70 9.57
C VAL A 219 -0.70 -29.82 9.26
N ALA A 220 -1.32 -30.92 9.69
CA ALA A 220 -2.76 -31.19 9.49
C ALA A 220 -3.60 -30.67 10.68
N ASP A 221 -3.05 -30.66 11.89
CA ASP A 221 -3.73 -30.12 13.07
C ASP A 221 -4.00 -28.62 12.93
N ARG A 222 -5.21 -28.18 13.29
CA ARG A 222 -5.65 -26.81 13.08
C ARG A 222 -4.85 -25.79 13.88
N ALA A 223 -4.53 -26.09 15.14
CA ALA A 223 -3.78 -25.17 16.00
C ALA A 223 -2.33 -25.04 15.52
N ALA A 224 -1.68 -26.18 15.27
CA ALA A 224 -0.33 -26.23 14.73
C ALA A 224 -0.24 -25.61 13.34
N TYR A 225 -1.27 -25.77 12.49
CA TYR A 225 -1.36 -25.10 11.20
C TYR A 225 -1.36 -23.58 11.34
N GLN A 226 -2.12 -23.02 12.28
CA GLN A 226 -2.14 -21.57 12.52
C GLN A 226 -0.78 -21.04 12.97
N VAL A 227 -0.10 -21.78 13.87
CA VAL A 227 1.25 -21.43 14.33
C VAL A 227 2.25 -21.46 13.16
N GLU A 228 2.22 -22.50 12.33
CA GLU A 228 3.11 -22.60 11.17
C GLU A 228 2.88 -21.47 10.17
N VAL A 229 1.63 -21.11 9.88
CA VAL A 229 1.30 -19.99 8.97
C VAL A 229 1.72 -18.66 9.59
N ALA A 230 1.49 -18.43 10.89
CA ALA A 230 1.91 -17.23 11.57
C ALA A 230 3.44 -17.04 11.51
N GLU A 231 4.20 -18.11 11.76
CA GLU A 231 5.67 -18.05 11.66
C GLU A 231 6.13 -17.79 10.22
N MET A 232 5.50 -18.41 9.21
CA MET A 232 5.80 -18.15 7.80
C MET A 232 5.58 -16.68 7.42
N ILE A 233 4.51 -16.07 7.92
CA ILE A 233 4.19 -14.65 7.71
C ILE A 233 5.22 -13.78 8.43
N ALA A 234 5.57 -14.10 9.67
CA ALA A 234 6.58 -13.37 10.43
C ALA A 234 7.94 -13.37 9.73
N GLN A 235 8.36 -14.52 9.18
CA GLN A 235 9.58 -14.63 8.35
C GLN A 235 9.45 -13.83 7.04
N GLY A 236 8.25 -13.71 6.50
CA GLY A 236 7.97 -12.82 5.36
C GLY A 236 8.26 -11.35 5.67
N CYS A 237 7.95 -10.88 6.88
CA CYS A 237 8.31 -9.53 7.34
C CYS A 237 9.83 -9.33 7.43
N VAL A 238 10.54 -10.31 8.00
CA VAL A 238 12.01 -10.25 8.11
C VAL A 238 12.67 -10.18 6.73
N ARG A 239 12.19 -10.96 5.75
CA ARG A 239 12.72 -10.94 4.39
C ARG A 239 12.59 -9.61 3.67
N ILE A 240 11.64 -8.78 4.05
CA ILE A 240 11.50 -7.42 3.48
C ILE A 240 12.19 -6.35 4.33
N GLY A 241 13.04 -6.74 5.29
CA GLY A 241 13.83 -5.82 6.09
C GLY A 241 13.17 -5.31 7.38
N LEU A 242 11.99 -5.83 7.74
CA LEU A 242 11.31 -5.45 8.99
C LEU A 242 11.77 -6.33 10.17
N PRO A 243 11.66 -5.83 11.40
CA PRO A 243 11.79 -6.68 12.58
C PRO A 243 10.71 -7.77 12.58
N LYS A 244 11.00 -8.90 13.22
CA LYS A 244 10.00 -9.96 13.41
C LYS A 244 8.82 -9.39 14.22
N PRO A 245 7.57 -9.53 13.74
CA PRO A 245 6.39 -9.14 14.51
C PRO A 245 6.36 -9.87 15.88
N LYS A 246 5.89 -9.19 16.91
CA LYS A 246 5.63 -9.82 18.23
C LYS A 246 4.50 -10.82 18.13
N GLU A 247 3.49 -10.51 17.32
CA GLU A 247 2.33 -11.36 17.13
C GLU A 247 1.86 -11.30 15.68
N VAL A 248 1.39 -12.44 15.17
CA VAL A 248 0.74 -12.57 13.87
C VAL A 248 -0.57 -13.33 14.08
N ILE A 249 -1.69 -12.65 13.88
CA ILE A 249 -3.03 -13.22 13.99
C ILE A 249 -3.49 -13.60 12.59
N VAL A 250 -3.54 -14.90 12.29
CA VAL A 250 -4.02 -15.41 11.00
C VAL A 250 -5.55 -15.47 11.02
N THR A 251 -6.18 -14.88 10.01
CA THR A 251 -7.64 -14.75 9.94
C THR A 251 -8.17 -14.96 8.53
N SER A 252 -9.47 -15.25 8.41
CA SER A 252 -10.16 -15.34 7.12
C SER A 252 -10.67 -13.98 6.61
N VAL A 253 -10.70 -12.96 7.46
CA VAL A 253 -11.19 -11.62 7.15
C VAL A 253 -10.13 -10.56 7.50
N SER A 254 -10.16 -9.45 6.81
CA SER A 254 -9.31 -8.28 7.12
C SER A 254 -9.90 -7.48 8.28
N ALA A 255 -9.06 -6.71 8.98
CA ALA A 255 -9.52 -5.70 9.93
C ALA A 255 -10.03 -4.42 9.24
N HIS A 256 -9.81 -4.25 7.95
CA HIS A 256 -10.30 -3.08 7.21
C HIS A 256 -11.69 -3.34 6.62
N LEU A 257 -12.62 -2.42 6.85
CA LEU A 257 -13.93 -2.41 6.19
C LEU A 257 -13.78 -2.30 4.67
N GLY A 258 -14.69 -2.92 3.92
CA GLY A 258 -14.66 -2.95 2.46
C GLY A 258 -13.74 -4.04 1.87
N VAL A 259 -12.98 -4.76 2.68
CA VAL A 259 -12.13 -5.84 2.21
C VAL A 259 -12.89 -7.17 2.18
N PRO A 260 -12.96 -7.85 1.02
CA PRO A 260 -13.57 -9.17 0.93
C PRO A 260 -12.81 -10.22 1.77
N PRO A 261 -13.48 -11.30 2.23
CA PRO A 261 -12.83 -12.39 2.95
C PRO A 261 -11.80 -13.11 2.05
N ALA A 262 -10.76 -13.69 2.66
CA ALA A 262 -9.65 -14.30 1.92
C ALA A 262 -10.11 -15.33 0.87
N HIS A 263 -11.08 -16.18 1.22
CA HIS A 263 -11.56 -17.25 0.32
C HIS A 263 -12.21 -16.73 -0.97
N ALA A 264 -12.69 -15.47 -1.00
CA ALA A 264 -13.27 -14.86 -2.18
C ALA A 264 -12.24 -14.43 -3.22
N PHE A 265 -10.97 -14.19 -2.79
CA PHE A 265 -9.92 -13.82 -3.71
C PHE A 265 -9.49 -14.99 -4.61
N PRO A 266 -9.16 -14.72 -5.88
CA PRO A 266 -8.49 -15.70 -6.73
C PRO A 266 -7.21 -16.21 -6.06
N ARG A 267 -6.95 -17.51 -6.15
CA ARG A 267 -5.70 -18.07 -5.63
C ARG A 267 -4.56 -17.85 -6.62
N LEU A 268 -3.40 -17.45 -6.10
CA LEU A 268 -2.20 -17.30 -6.91
C LEU A 268 -1.77 -18.66 -7.47
N GLU A 269 -1.62 -18.73 -8.78
CA GLU A 269 -1.16 -19.94 -9.47
C GLU A 269 0.35 -20.12 -9.29
N ARG A 270 0.78 -21.39 -9.27
CA ARG A 270 2.16 -21.82 -9.22
C ARG A 270 2.61 -22.26 -10.62
N LYS A 271 3.92 -22.32 -10.85
CA LYS A 271 4.49 -22.80 -12.12
C LYS A 271 4.11 -24.26 -12.44
N ASP A 272 3.85 -25.08 -11.40
CA ASP A 272 3.42 -26.48 -11.52
C ASP A 272 1.91 -26.67 -11.73
N GLY A 273 1.16 -25.61 -12.01
CA GLY A 273 -0.30 -25.62 -12.17
C GLY A 273 -1.09 -25.68 -10.86
N GLY A 274 -0.42 -25.86 -9.73
CA GLY A 274 -1.05 -25.81 -8.42
C GLY A 274 -1.44 -24.39 -8.00
N ARG A 275 -2.23 -24.29 -6.93
CA ARG A 275 -2.66 -22.99 -6.39
C ARG A 275 -2.16 -22.80 -4.97
N ARG A 276 -1.65 -21.60 -4.67
CA ARG A 276 -1.18 -21.25 -3.33
C ARG A 276 -2.36 -21.03 -2.39
N ARG A 277 -2.27 -21.56 -1.18
CA ARG A 277 -3.17 -21.17 -0.09
C ARG A 277 -2.86 -19.74 0.30
N HIS A 278 -3.85 -19.03 0.82
CA HIS A 278 -3.72 -17.67 1.29
C HIS A 278 -4.61 -17.40 2.50
N ALA A 279 -4.29 -16.38 3.28
CA ALA A 279 -5.08 -15.89 4.39
C ALA A 279 -4.89 -14.38 4.57
N HIS A 280 -5.83 -13.74 5.27
CA HIS A 280 -5.59 -12.44 5.87
C HIS A 280 -4.79 -12.59 7.15
N ALA A 281 -4.16 -11.50 7.60
CA ALA A 281 -3.46 -11.45 8.86
C ALA A 281 -3.47 -10.04 9.46
N ILE A 282 -3.35 -10.00 10.79
CA ILE A 282 -3.01 -8.82 11.56
C ILE A 282 -1.58 -9.01 12.07
N LEU A 283 -0.74 -7.98 11.90
CA LEU A 283 0.65 -7.95 12.32
C LEU A 283 0.80 -6.97 13.47
N VAL A 284 1.40 -7.39 14.57
CA VAL A 284 1.69 -6.55 15.73
C VAL A 284 3.20 -6.47 15.93
N PHE A 285 3.78 -5.29 15.73
CA PHE A 285 5.21 -5.05 15.92
C PHE A 285 5.51 -4.50 17.31
N GLY A 286 6.71 -4.77 17.81
CA GLY A 286 7.20 -4.26 19.09
C GLY A 286 7.44 -2.76 19.11
N GLU A 287 7.76 -2.21 17.95
CA GLU A 287 8.02 -0.80 17.69
C GLU A 287 7.30 -0.37 16.41
N PRO A 288 7.06 0.93 16.18
CA PRO A 288 6.49 1.39 14.94
C PRO A 288 7.39 1.04 13.75
N VAL A 289 6.81 0.51 12.67
CA VAL A 289 7.49 0.21 11.41
C VAL A 289 6.84 0.97 10.27
N ARG A 290 7.61 1.29 9.23
CA ARG A 290 7.10 1.94 8.01
C ARG A 290 6.92 0.92 6.89
N GLY A 291 5.83 1.07 6.14
CA GLY A 291 5.59 0.34 4.91
C GLY A 291 6.26 0.99 3.68
N PRO A 292 5.92 0.45 2.50
CA PRO A 292 4.82 -0.50 2.28
C PRO A 292 5.18 -1.91 2.78
N ILE A 293 4.24 -2.56 3.45
CA ILE A 293 4.40 -3.96 3.87
C ILE A 293 3.76 -4.84 2.80
N LEU A 294 4.61 -5.52 2.03
CA LEU A 294 4.24 -6.43 0.95
C LEU A 294 4.88 -7.79 1.23
N ILE A 295 4.07 -8.81 1.58
CA ILE A 295 4.58 -10.09 2.06
C ILE A 295 3.96 -11.30 1.35
N GLY A 296 4.67 -12.41 1.39
CA GLY A 296 4.30 -13.68 0.77
C GLY A 296 4.70 -13.81 -0.70
N ALA A 297 4.38 -14.97 -1.29
CA ALA A 297 4.79 -15.32 -2.65
C ALA A 297 4.22 -14.39 -3.74
N GLY A 298 3.13 -13.69 -3.44
CA GLY A 298 2.48 -12.79 -4.38
C GLY A 298 2.78 -11.30 -4.16
N ARG A 299 3.78 -10.94 -3.33
CA ARG A 299 4.06 -9.55 -2.90
C ARG A 299 4.30 -8.58 -4.06
N PHE A 300 4.80 -9.03 -5.19
CA PHE A 300 4.99 -8.22 -6.40
C PHE A 300 3.75 -8.16 -7.31
N ARG A 301 2.74 -8.98 -7.02
CA ARG A 301 1.53 -9.17 -7.82
C ARG A 301 0.25 -8.75 -7.12
N GLY A 302 0.36 -7.81 -6.17
CA GLY A 302 -0.79 -7.25 -5.46
C GLY A 302 -1.39 -8.15 -4.38
N TYR A 303 -0.73 -9.25 -3.99
CA TYR A 303 -1.08 -10.06 -2.82
C TYR A 303 -0.25 -9.65 -1.61
N GLY A 304 -0.81 -9.87 -0.41
CA GLY A 304 -0.11 -9.60 0.85
C GLY A 304 0.17 -8.13 1.10
N VAL A 305 -0.63 -7.26 0.53
CA VAL A 305 -0.58 -5.81 0.76
C VAL A 305 -1.19 -5.52 2.12
N CYS A 306 -0.41 -4.89 3.00
CA CYS A 306 -0.88 -4.46 4.31
C CYS A 306 -1.08 -2.93 4.37
N ARG A 307 -2.00 -2.53 5.23
CA ARG A 307 -2.27 -1.14 5.57
C ARG A 307 -2.24 -0.99 7.10
N PRO A 308 -1.72 0.13 7.65
CA PRO A 308 -1.77 0.36 9.09
C PRO A 308 -3.22 0.39 9.58
N ILE A 309 -3.45 -0.14 10.77
CA ILE A 309 -4.71 -0.02 11.50
C ILE A 309 -4.60 1.25 12.33
N ASP A 310 -5.50 2.21 12.12
CA ASP A 310 -5.60 3.35 13.01
C ASP A 310 -6.02 2.83 14.39
N VAL A 311 -5.14 3.01 15.36
CA VAL A 311 -5.49 2.75 16.76
C VAL A 311 -6.45 3.87 17.14
N LEU A 312 -7.71 3.52 17.27
CA LEU A 312 -8.78 4.38 17.80
C LEU A 312 -8.45 4.83 19.21
#